data_89dbd0bedc6784aa6885e5b2b0b01a81
#
_entry.id   89dbd0bedc6784aa6885e5b2b0b01a81
#
_cell.length_a   1.000
_cell.length_b   1.000
_cell.length_c   1.000
_cell.angle_alpha   90.00
_cell.angle_beta   90.00
_cell.angle_gamma   90.00
#
_symmetry.space_group_name_H-M   'P 1'
#
loop_
_entity.id
_entity.type
_entity.pdbx_description
1 polymer ?
#
loop_
_entity_poly.entity_id
_entity_poly.type
_entity_poly.pdbx_seq_one_letter_code
_entity_poly.pdbx_strand_id
1 'polypeptide(L)'
;MPKPWIEAIHAYVPGKAAGADGRPLVKLSANENPLGTSAEALAARVKVVEPSRYPDPGSADLRQALGALHGIDPARIVLGTGSDELLNLAAQGYSGPGDEVLFSRFSFAVYDIAARRCGAVPVEAPDRDYGSDVDALLAAVTERTRVVFLANPNNPTGTYLPASEVARLHAGLPADVLFVLDQAYAEYLTPEQDDHGLALAGAHQNVLVTRTFSKIYGLAGERIGWATGAPGLIDTLNRIRGPFNVTNSGQAMALAAVADQTFVTASRDHNWAERARFVVAIEALGNHGLRAVPSEANFVLVLFEGALSAEAAYNGLAERGYIVRWLPNQGLGHALRITIGTAEQMDAIAAALREMAELAR
;
A
#
# COMPACT_ATOMS: atom_id res chain seq x y z
N MET A 1 -4.88 28.15 -17.76
CA MET A 1 -4.09 27.98 -16.53
C MET A 1 -4.61 26.74 -15.82
N PRO A 2 -3.78 25.93 -15.16
CA PRO A 2 -4.25 24.80 -14.37
C PRO A 2 -5.11 25.28 -13.19
N LYS A 3 -5.87 24.38 -12.59
CA LYS A 3 -6.65 24.70 -11.40
C LYS A 3 -5.69 24.96 -10.22
N PRO A 4 -5.96 25.98 -9.34
CA PRO A 4 -5.02 26.36 -8.28
C PRO A 4 -4.62 25.22 -7.35
N TRP A 5 -5.54 24.30 -7.06
CA TRP A 5 -5.26 23.14 -6.21
C TRP A 5 -4.39 22.07 -6.89
N ILE A 6 -4.33 22.04 -8.23
CA ILE A 6 -3.41 21.15 -8.98
C ILE A 6 -1.97 21.68 -8.89
N GLU A 7 -1.79 23.02 -8.92
CA GLU A 7 -0.46 23.63 -8.74
C GLU A 7 0.13 23.36 -7.35
N ALA A 8 -0.71 23.15 -6.34
CA ALA A 8 -0.28 22.80 -4.98
C ALA A 8 0.14 21.34 -4.80
N ILE A 9 -0.01 20.48 -5.81
CA ILE A 9 0.39 19.06 -5.73
C ILE A 9 1.89 18.93 -5.97
N HIS A 10 2.61 18.40 -4.98
CA HIS A 10 3.96 17.91 -5.21
C HIS A 10 3.90 16.59 -5.98
N ALA A 11 4.53 16.55 -7.16
CA ALA A 11 4.57 15.34 -7.96
C ALA A 11 5.20 14.19 -7.15
N TYR A 12 4.60 13.00 -7.25
CA TYR A 12 5.16 11.81 -6.61
C TYR A 12 6.55 11.51 -7.18
N VAL A 13 7.54 11.44 -6.32
CA VAL A 13 8.93 11.10 -6.70
C VAL A 13 9.15 9.62 -6.42
N PRO A 14 9.27 8.76 -7.44
CA PRO A 14 9.58 7.34 -7.23
C PRO A 14 11.00 7.18 -6.67
N GLY A 15 11.27 6.04 -6.02
CA GLY A 15 12.63 5.68 -5.62
C GLY A 15 13.56 5.55 -6.82
N LYS A 16 14.86 5.84 -6.64
CA LYS A 16 15.88 5.65 -7.68
C LYS A 16 15.94 4.17 -8.08
N ALA A 17 16.32 3.89 -9.33
CA ALA A 17 16.49 2.52 -9.83
C ALA A 17 17.98 2.20 -10.14
N ALA A 18 18.84 3.22 -10.20
CA ALA A 18 20.27 3.08 -10.50
C ALA A 18 21.09 3.98 -9.59
N GLY A 19 22.33 3.58 -9.34
CA GLY A 19 23.34 4.37 -8.63
C GLY A 19 23.80 5.59 -9.46
N ALA A 20 24.55 6.49 -8.82
CA ALA A 20 25.10 7.68 -9.47
C ALA A 20 26.03 7.33 -10.66
N ASP A 21 26.62 6.16 -10.66
CA ASP A 21 27.48 5.60 -11.71
C ASP A 21 26.72 4.77 -12.77
N GLY A 22 25.39 4.76 -12.71
CA GLY A 22 24.54 4.02 -13.65
C GLY A 22 24.44 2.52 -13.37
N ARG A 23 25.10 1.98 -12.32
CA ARG A 23 24.96 0.57 -11.95
C ARG A 23 23.53 0.26 -11.49
N PRO A 24 22.95 -0.88 -11.91
CA PRO A 24 21.67 -1.30 -11.36
C PRO A 24 21.79 -1.58 -9.87
N LEU A 25 20.83 -1.09 -9.09
CA LEU A 25 20.75 -1.32 -7.65
C LEU A 25 19.71 -2.39 -7.34
N VAL A 26 19.95 -3.18 -6.30
CA VAL A 26 18.92 -4.04 -5.73
C VAL A 26 17.85 -3.17 -5.10
N LYS A 27 16.63 -3.22 -5.64
CA LYS A 27 15.55 -2.31 -5.29
C LYS A 27 14.71 -2.86 -4.13
N LEU A 28 14.93 -2.31 -2.93
CA LEU A 28 14.18 -2.61 -1.71
C LEU A 28 13.38 -1.38 -1.24
N SER A 29 12.86 -0.58 -2.18
CA SER A 29 12.22 0.71 -1.93
C SER A 29 10.73 0.79 -2.30
N ALA A 30 10.19 -0.21 -3.02
CA ALA A 30 8.84 -0.14 -3.58
C ALA A 30 7.89 -1.25 -3.09
N ASN A 31 8.30 -2.03 -2.10
CA ASN A 31 7.48 -3.10 -1.50
C ASN A 31 7.05 -4.14 -2.55
N GLU A 32 7.95 -4.43 -3.51
CA GLU A 32 7.77 -5.49 -4.49
C GLU A 32 7.98 -6.86 -3.84
N ASN A 33 7.42 -7.93 -4.45
CA ASN A 33 7.59 -9.29 -3.95
C ASN A 33 8.99 -9.82 -4.32
N PRO A 34 9.85 -10.22 -3.35
CA PRO A 34 11.18 -10.72 -3.65
C PRO A 34 11.20 -12.08 -4.36
N LEU A 35 10.12 -12.85 -4.28
CA LEU A 35 9.96 -14.11 -5.00
C LEU A 35 9.53 -13.91 -6.46
N GLY A 36 9.32 -12.63 -6.88
CA GLY A 36 8.90 -12.30 -8.24
C GLY A 36 7.42 -12.56 -8.50
N THR A 37 7.12 -13.15 -9.64
CA THR A 37 5.77 -13.48 -10.12
C THR A 37 5.62 -14.99 -10.25
N SER A 38 4.45 -15.54 -9.92
CA SER A 38 4.22 -16.98 -10.04
C SER A 38 4.37 -17.49 -11.48
N ALA A 39 4.80 -18.74 -11.63
CA ALA A 39 4.95 -19.37 -12.94
C ALA A 39 3.63 -19.43 -13.71
N GLU A 40 2.52 -19.65 -13.02
CA GLU A 40 1.18 -19.72 -13.60
C GLU A 40 0.75 -18.35 -14.16
N ALA A 41 1.01 -17.27 -13.43
CA ALA A 41 0.73 -15.92 -13.91
C ALA A 41 1.61 -15.55 -15.12
N LEU A 42 2.90 -15.90 -15.12
CA LEU A 42 3.79 -15.71 -16.28
C LEU A 42 3.32 -16.50 -17.48
N ALA A 43 2.91 -17.75 -17.31
CA ALA A 43 2.36 -18.58 -18.38
C ALA A 43 1.05 -18.02 -18.94
N ALA A 44 0.19 -17.42 -18.11
CA ALA A 44 -1.03 -16.78 -18.54
C ALA A 44 -0.75 -15.56 -19.44
N ARG A 45 0.29 -14.78 -19.15
CA ARG A 45 0.71 -13.63 -19.97
C ARG A 45 1.02 -14.02 -21.40
N VAL A 46 1.72 -15.13 -21.59
CA VAL A 46 2.14 -15.61 -22.93
C VAL A 46 0.93 -16.07 -23.78
N LYS A 47 -0.17 -16.45 -23.13
CA LYS A 47 -1.39 -16.87 -23.83
C LYS A 47 -2.24 -15.72 -24.36
N VAL A 48 -1.95 -14.46 -23.98
CA VAL A 48 -2.64 -13.28 -24.51
C VAL A 48 -2.13 -13.00 -25.93
N VAL A 49 -2.90 -13.41 -26.93
CA VAL A 49 -2.43 -13.41 -28.33
C VAL A 49 -2.91 -12.24 -29.18
N GLU A 50 -3.85 -11.42 -28.71
CA GLU A 50 -4.44 -10.33 -29.51
C GLU A 50 -4.36 -8.96 -28.79
N PRO A 51 -3.16 -8.35 -28.68
CA PRO A 51 -3.02 -7.04 -28.05
C PRO A 51 -3.69 -5.88 -28.81
N SER A 52 -4.14 -6.15 -30.05
CA SER A 52 -4.89 -5.19 -30.88
C SER A 52 -6.34 -5.02 -30.47
N ARG A 53 -6.87 -5.90 -29.62
CA ARG A 53 -8.26 -5.83 -29.15
C ARG A 53 -8.34 -5.22 -27.74
N TYR A 54 -9.38 -4.43 -27.51
CA TYR A 54 -9.68 -3.95 -26.17
C TYR A 54 -9.98 -5.11 -25.22
N PRO A 55 -9.60 -4.97 -23.93
CA PRO A 55 -9.93 -5.96 -22.90
C PRO A 55 -11.43 -6.00 -22.61
N ASP A 56 -11.86 -7.02 -21.85
CA ASP A 56 -13.20 -7.01 -21.25
C ASP A 56 -13.30 -5.82 -20.26
N PRO A 57 -14.19 -4.84 -20.53
CA PRO A 57 -14.33 -3.67 -19.67
C PRO A 57 -14.91 -4.02 -18.28
N GLY A 58 -15.60 -5.14 -18.19
CA GLY A 58 -16.19 -5.66 -16.96
C GLY A 58 -15.26 -6.55 -16.15
N SER A 59 -14.16 -7.06 -16.75
CA SER A 59 -13.26 -8.04 -16.14
C SER A 59 -14.03 -9.20 -15.48
N ALA A 60 -15.01 -9.78 -16.19
CA ALA A 60 -16.01 -10.68 -15.64
C ALA A 60 -15.38 -11.91 -14.96
N ASP A 61 -14.43 -12.58 -15.64
CA ASP A 61 -13.78 -13.78 -15.13
C ASP A 61 -12.99 -13.51 -13.85
N LEU A 62 -12.26 -12.38 -13.81
CA LEU A 62 -11.48 -12.01 -12.64
C LEU A 62 -12.39 -11.64 -11.46
N ARG A 63 -13.50 -10.92 -11.69
CA ARG A 63 -14.49 -10.65 -10.62
C ARG A 63 -15.12 -11.92 -10.08
N GLN A 64 -15.42 -12.89 -10.95
CA GLN A 64 -15.92 -14.22 -10.55
C GLN A 64 -14.90 -14.93 -9.65
N ALA A 65 -13.63 -14.98 -10.06
CA ALA A 65 -12.57 -15.64 -9.29
C ALA A 65 -12.34 -14.97 -7.92
N LEU A 66 -12.30 -13.64 -7.88
CA LEU A 66 -12.19 -12.88 -6.63
C LEU A 66 -13.42 -13.10 -5.73
N GLY A 67 -14.62 -13.10 -6.33
CA GLY A 67 -15.85 -13.37 -5.62
C GLY A 67 -15.84 -14.75 -4.97
N ALA A 68 -15.42 -15.78 -5.72
CA ALA A 68 -15.28 -17.15 -5.21
C ALA A 68 -14.24 -17.27 -4.09
N LEU A 69 -13.05 -16.62 -4.26
CA LEU A 69 -11.98 -16.66 -3.26
C LEU A 69 -12.38 -16.00 -1.94
N HIS A 70 -13.10 -14.89 -1.99
CA HIS A 70 -13.38 -14.06 -0.81
C HIS A 70 -14.84 -14.13 -0.32
N GLY A 71 -15.71 -14.93 -0.97
CA GLY A 71 -17.12 -15.00 -0.61
C GLY A 71 -17.91 -13.72 -0.91
N ILE A 72 -17.53 -12.98 -1.96
CA ILE A 72 -18.11 -11.68 -2.33
C ILE A 72 -18.93 -11.86 -3.62
N ASP A 73 -20.10 -11.21 -3.71
CA ASP A 73 -20.83 -11.11 -4.96
C ASP A 73 -19.96 -10.40 -6.02
N PRO A 74 -19.66 -11.03 -7.18
CA PRO A 74 -18.87 -10.40 -8.24
C PRO A 74 -19.43 -9.05 -8.73
N ALA A 75 -20.71 -8.79 -8.59
CA ALA A 75 -21.32 -7.51 -8.92
C ALA A 75 -20.89 -6.37 -7.98
N ARG A 76 -20.37 -6.71 -6.80
CA ARG A 76 -19.82 -5.77 -5.81
C ARG A 76 -18.31 -5.55 -5.92
N ILE A 77 -17.70 -5.98 -7.03
CA ILE A 77 -16.26 -5.85 -7.27
C ILE A 77 -16.03 -4.94 -8.49
N VAL A 78 -15.09 -4.01 -8.37
CA VAL A 78 -14.60 -3.17 -9.46
C VAL A 78 -13.08 -3.28 -9.56
N LEU A 79 -12.56 -3.33 -10.80
CA LEU A 79 -11.11 -3.39 -11.09
C LEU A 79 -10.57 -2.00 -11.43
N GLY A 80 -9.31 -1.76 -11.03
CA GLY A 80 -8.59 -0.53 -11.31
C GLY A 80 -7.16 -0.79 -11.77
N THR A 81 -6.56 0.25 -12.36
CA THR A 81 -5.13 0.28 -12.72
C THR A 81 -4.28 0.41 -11.46
N GLY A 82 -4.19 -0.67 -10.68
CA GLY A 82 -3.74 -0.69 -9.28
C GLY A 82 -4.83 -0.17 -8.33
N SER A 83 -4.63 -0.37 -7.02
CA SER A 83 -5.47 0.28 -6.01
C SER A 83 -5.39 1.81 -6.05
N ASP A 84 -4.28 2.36 -6.55
CA ASP A 84 -4.08 3.82 -6.70
C ASP A 84 -5.19 4.49 -7.50
N GLU A 85 -5.63 3.89 -8.63
CA GLU A 85 -6.77 4.41 -9.39
C GLU A 85 -8.03 4.42 -8.55
N LEU A 86 -8.32 3.33 -7.83
CA LEU A 86 -9.53 3.18 -7.02
C LEU A 86 -9.57 4.18 -5.86
N LEU A 87 -8.43 4.43 -5.20
CA LEU A 87 -8.30 5.47 -4.18
C LEU A 87 -8.58 6.86 -4.73
N ASN A 88 -8.03 7.18 -5.91
CA ASN A 88 -8.29 8.46 -6.60
C ASN A 88 -9.77 8.58 -7.00
N LEU A 89 -10.37 7.52 -7.53
CA LEU A 89 -11.79 7.51 -7.90
C LEU A 89 -12.69 7.65 -6.68
N ALA A 90 -12.33 7.04 -5.53
CA ALA A 90 -13.06 7.21 -4.28
C ALA A 90 -13.07 8.67 -3.83
N ALA A 91 -11.91 9.34 -3.80
CA ALA A 91 -11.84 10.76 -3.49
C ALA A 91 -12.64 11.60 -4.50
N GLN A 92 -12.47 11.36 -5.80
CA GLN A 92 -13.13 12.10 -6.86
C GLN A 92 -14.66 11.93 -6.87
N GLY A 93 -15.15 10.75 -6.52
CA GLY A 93 -16.58 10.45 -6.53
C GLY A 93 -17.33 10.99 -5.30
N TYR A 94 -16.61 11.25 -4.21
CA TYR A 94 -17.23 11.57 -2.92
C TYR A 94 -16.77 12.89 -2.29
N SER A 95 -15.77 13.56 -2.86
CA SER A 95 -15.30 14.85 -2.35
C SER A 95 -14.97 15.83 -3.48
N GLY A 96 -14.95 17.10 -3.16
CA GLY A 96 -14.67 18.20 -4.09
C GLY A 96 -14.24 19.48 -3.37
N PRO A 97 -14.27 20.64 -4.07
CA PRO A 97 -13.89 21.91 -3.48
C PRO A 97 -14.74 22.27 -2.24
N GLY A 98 -14.07 22.49 -1.10
CA GLY A 98 -14.71 22.79 0.17
C GLY A 98 -14.88 21.58 1.10
N ASP A 99 -14.81 20.36 0.57
CA ASP A 99 -14.84 19.12 1.35
C ASP A 99 -13.48 18.79 1.93
N GLU A 100 -13.47 17.91 2.93
CA GLU A 100 -12.26 17.40 3.58
C GLU A 100 -12.10 15.90 3.34
N VAL A 101 -10.84 15.50 3.12
CA VAL A 101 -10.40 14.09 3.04
C VAL A 101 -9.43 13.85 4.19
N LEU A 102 -9.83 12.99 5.12
CA LEU A 102 -9.13 12.74 6.37
C LEU A 102 -8.30 11.45 6.29
N PHE A 103 -7.09 11.47 6.84
CA PHE A 103 -6.19 10.32 6.98
C PHE A 103 -5.16 10.55 8.08
N SER A 104 -4.45 9.50 8.52
CA SER A 104 -3.36 9.63 9.50
C SER A 104 -2.14 10.33 8.89
N ARG A 105 -1.42 11.11 9.68
CA ARG A 105 -0.24 11.87 9.27
C ARG A 105 0.79 11.03 8.52
N PHE A 106 1.22 9.92 9.10
CA PHE A 106 2.14 8.98 8.43
C PHE A 106 1.34 7.91 7.71
N SER A 107 0.79 8.25 6.55
CA SER A 107 0.03 7.34 5.71
C SER A 107 0.49 7.40 4.26
N PHE A 108 -0.21 6.68 3.39
CA PHE A 108 0.16 6.60 1.99
C PHE A 108 -0.01 7.95 1.28
N ALA A 109 1.09 8.47 0.72
CA ALA A 109 1.14 9.80 0.10
C ALA A 109 0.08 10.04 -1.00
N VAL A 110 -0.49 8.97 -1.57
CA VAL A 110 -1.56 9.08 -2.56
C VAL A 110 -2.83 9.69 -1.97
N TYR A 111 -3.08 9.60 -0.68
CA TYR A 111 -4.30 10.18 -0.06
C TYR A 111 -4.31 11.71 -0.15
N ASP A 112 -3.20 12.36 0.19
CA ASP A 112 -3.04 13.81 0.00
C ASP A 112 -3.21 14.21 -1.47
N ILE A 113 -2.55 13.47 -2.36
CA ILE A 113 -2.62 13.70 -3.81
C ILE A 113 -4.06 13.52 -4.32
N ALA A 114 -4.76 12.47 -3.89
CA ALA A 114 -6.15 12.19 -4.30
C ALA A 114 -7.10 13.30 -3.85
N ALA A 115 -6.97 13.76 -2.59
CA ALA A 115 -7.73 14.89 -2.06
C ALA A 115 -7.52 16.16 -2.90
N ARG A 116 -6.26 16.53 -3.13
CA ARG A 116 -5.93 17.75 -3.91
C ARG A 116 -6.37 17.63 -5.37
N ARG A 117 -6.30 16.46 -5.99
CA ARG A 117 -6.71 16.27 -7.40
C ARG A 117 -8.17 16.64 -7.65
N CYS A 118 -9.06 16.38 -6.71
CA CYS A 118 -10.47 16.77 -6.81
C CYS A 118 -10.79 18.14 -6.19
N GLY A 119 -9.80 18.83 -5.60
CA GLY A 119 -9.95 20.15 -5.00
C GLY A 119 -10.41 20.10 -3.54
N ALA A 120 -10.46 18.92 -2.93
CA ALA A 120 -10.75 18.76 -1.51
C ALA A 120 -9.52 19.14 -0.66
N VAL A 121 -9.76 19.43 0.60
CA VAL A 121 -8.73 19.77 1.58
C VAL A 121 -8.24 18.49 2.25
N PRO A 122 -6.95 18.12 2.14
CA PRO A 122 -6.40 17.01 2.92
C PRO A 122 -6.31 17.41 4.39
N VAL A 123 -6.76 16.54 5.28
CA VAL A 123 -6.70 16.70 6.73
C VAL A 123 -5.90 15.54 7.32
N GLU A 124 -4.82 15.86 8.00
CA GLU A 124 -3.95 14.88 8.64
C GLU A 124 -4.27 14.79 10.13
N ALA A 125 -4.76 13.64 10.60
CA ALA A 125 -4.87 13.36 12.03
C ALA A 125 -3.50 12.95 12.59
N PRO A 126 -3.14 13.37 13.82
CA PRO A 126 -1.93 12.89 14.48
C PRO A 126 -1.90 11.35 14.57
N ASP A 127 -0.72 10.78 14.45
CA ASP A 127 -0.44 9.39 14.73
C ASP A 127 0.00 9.18 16.19
N ARG A 128 -0.01 7.93 16.66
CA ARG A 128 0.54 7.51 17.93
C ARG A 128 1.58 6.42 17.68
N ASP A 129 2.84 6.68 18.04
CA ASP A 129 3.96 5.76 17.83
C ASP A 129 4.02 5.18 16.41
N TYR A 130 3.88 6.06 15.40
CA TYR A 130 3.85 5.71 13.97
C TYR A 130 2.61 4.90 13.55
N GLY A 131 1.67 4.63 14.44
CA GLY A 131 0.40 3.96 14.16
C GLY A 131 -0.75 4.94 13.99
N SER A 132 -1.78 4.57 13.24
CA SER A 132 -3.01 5.33 13.16
C SER A 132 -3.68 5.41 14.53
N ASP A 133 -4.00 6.62 14.99
CA ASP A 133 -4.72 6.85 16.24
C ASP A 133 -6.21 7.08 15.92
N VAL A 134 -7.04 6.12 16.33
CA VAL A 134 -8.49 6.18 16.06
C VAL A 134 -9.15 7.34 16.80
N ASP A 135 -8.70 7.68 18.01
CA ASP A 135 -9.25 8.82 18.76
C ASP A 135 -8.92 10.14 18.05
N ALA A 136 -7.68 10.27 17.55
CA ALA A 136 -7.26 11.43 16.79
C ALA A 136 -8.00 11.55 15.44
N LEU A 137 -8.20 10.42 14.75
CA LEU A 137 -9.00 10.39 13.51
C LEU A 137 -10.43 10.83 13.78
N LEU A 138 -11.10 10.29 14.79
CA LEU A 138 -12.47 10.66 15.12
C LEU A 138 -12.59 12.11 15.58
N ALA A 139 -11.60 12.63 16.34
CA ALA A 139 -11.57 14.02 16.77
C ALA A 139 -11.35 15.02 15.60
N ALA A 140 -10.73 14.56 14.50
CA ALA A 140 -10.49 15.39 13.32
C ALA A 140 -11.67 15.41 12.33
N VAL A 141 -12.71 14.60 12.54
CA VAL A 141 -13.94 14.61 11.70
C VAL A 141 -14.69 15.92 11.89
N THR A 142 -15.06 16.58 10.79
CA THR A 142 -15.87 17.81 10.77
C THR A 142 -17.10 17.61 9.89
N GLU A 143 -17.98 18.61 9.85
CA GLU A 143 -19.14 18.63 8.94
C GLU A 143 -18.74 18.64 7.44
N ARG A 144 -17.48 18.95 7.13
CA ARG A 144 -16.93 18.95 5.76
C ARG A 144 -16.24 17.64 5.40
N THR A 145 -15.99 16.76 6.35
CA THR A 145 -15.37 15.46 6.08
C THR A 145 -16.28 14.62 5.20
N ARG A 146 -15.77 14.17 4.05
CA ARG A 146 -16.51 13.31 3.11
C ARG A 146 -15.86 11.96 2.89
N VAL A 147 -14.54 11.87 3.01
CA VAL A 147 -13.79 10.63 2.83
C VAL A 147 -12.81 10.48 3.97
N VAL A 148 -12.73 9.29 4.54
CA VAL A 148 -11.70 8.89 5.49
C VAL A 148 -10.93 7.71 4.89
N PHE A 149 -9.61 7.88 4.70
CA PHE A 149 -8.71 6.81 4.30
C PHE A 149 -8.02 6.19 5.52
N LEU A 150 -8.03 4.88 5.60
CA LEU A 150 -7.24 4.09 6.54
C LEU A 150 -6.50 2.99 5.79
N ALA A 151 -5.15 3.01 5.81
CA ALA A 151 -4.35 1.89 5.36
C ALA A 151 -4.14 0.89 6.52
N ASN A 152 -4.45 -0.40 6.29
CA ASN A 152 -4.26 -1.43 7.31
C ASN A 152 -3.84 -2.78 6.66
N PRO A 153 -2.59 -3.21 6.85
CA PRO A 153 -1.42 -2.52 7.46
C PRO A 153 -1.04 -1.21 6.79
N ASN A 154 -0.56 -0.27 7.61
CA ASN A 154 -0.26 1.08 7.15
C ASN A 154 1.04 1.16 6.34
N ASN A 155 1.09 2.06 5.37
CA ASN A 155 2.29 2.43 4.62
C ASN A 155 2.51 3.95 4.78
N PRO A 156 3.68 4.42 5.30
CA PRO A 156 5.00 3.75 5.28
C PRO A 156 5.42 3.07 6.58
N THR A 157 4.61 3.02 7.60
CA THR A 157 5.02 2.59 8.94
C THR A 157 4.99 1.08 9.16
N GLY A 158 4.12 0.35 8.44
CA GLY A 158 3.90 -1.09 8.61
C GLY A 158 2.96 -1.44 9.75
N THR A 159 2.55 -0.47 10.57
CA THR A 159 1.70 -0.68 11.75
C THR A 159 0.32 -1.21 11.36
N TYR A 160 -0.29 -1.91 12.29
CA TYR A 160 -1.57 -2.59 12.11
C TYR A 160 -2.55 -2.20 13.22
N LEU A 161 -3.81 -2.01 12.86
CA LEU A 161 -4.92 -1.85 13.78
C LEU A 161 -5.76 -3.13 13.83
N PRO A 162 -6.11 -3.65 15.03
CA PRO A 162 -6.99 -4.81 15.17
C PRO A 162 -8.40 -4.50 14.69
N ALA A 163 -9.15 -5.54 14.34
CA ALA A 163 -10.52 -5.43 13.82
C ALA A 163 -11.45 -4.58 14.71
N SER A 164 -11.28 -4.65 16.04
CA SER A 164 -12.04 -3.84 16.99
C SER A 164 -11.83 -2.33 16.79
N GLU A 165 -10.60 -1.91 16.51
CA GLU A 165 -10.28 -0.50 16.28
C GLU A 165 -10.74 -0.01 14.90
N VAL A 166 -10.64 -0.87 13.86
CA VAL A 166 -11.20 -0.58 12.53
C VAL A 166 -12.72 -0.42 12.62
N ALA A 167 -13.41 -1.33 13.32
CA ALA A 167 -14.84 -1.24 13.55
C ALA A 167 -15.22 -0.01 14.41
N ARG A 168 -14.43 0.33 15.43
CA ARG A 168 -14.64 1.52 16.27
C ARG A 168 -14.51 2.81 15.46
N LEU A 169 -13.50 2.89 14.59
CA LEU A 169 -13.36 4.03 13.70
C LEU A 169 -14.60 4.19 12.81
N HIS A 170 -14.98 3.13 12.10
CA HIS A 170 -16.16 3.17 11.23
C HIS A 170 -17.45 3.55 11.99
N ALA A 171 -17.68 2.96 13.18
CA ALA A 171 -18.87 3.24 13.99
C ALA A 171 -18.96 4.69 14.50
N GLY A 172 -17.82 5.37 14.64
CA GLY A 172 -17.74 6.79 15.02
C GLY A 172 -17.86 7.77 13.85
N LEU A 173 -17.86 7.31 12.59
CA LEU A 173 -18.01 8.17 11.42
C LEU A 173 -19.49 8.47 11.12
N PRO A 174 -19.82 9.69 10.64
CA PRO A 174 -21.13 9.98 10.07
C PRO A 174 -21.47 9.05 8.90
N ALA A 175 -22.74 8.71 8.75
CA ALA A 175 -23.20 7.73 7.75
C ALA A 175 -22.99 8.19 6.28
N ASP A 176 -22.85 9.49 6.06
CA ASP A 176 -22.58 10.12 4.75
C ASP A 176 -21.08 10.29 4.45
N VAL A 177 -20.21 9.89 5.37
CA VAL A 177 -18.76 9.85 5.16
C VAL A 177 -18.35 8.50 4.57
N LEU A 178 -17.67 8.51 3.42
CA LEU A 178 -17.09 7.30 2.84
C LEU A 178 -15.87 6.87 3.63
N PHE A 179 -15.89 5.65 4.18
CA PHE A 179 -14.75 5.02 4.80
C PHE A 179 -14.05 4.12 3.79
N VAL A 180 -12.82 4.45 3.42
CA VAL A 180 -11.98 3.68 2.51
C VAL A 180 -10.91 2.95 3.30
N LEU A 181 -11.02 1.64 3.40
CA LEU A 181 -10.04 0.76 4.03
C LEU A 181 -9.11 0.21 2.96
N ASP A 182 -7.88 0.72 2.94
CA ASP A 182 -6.84 0.31 2.00
C ASP A 182 -6.07 -0.89 2.55
N GLN A 183 -6.38 -2.06 2.03
CA GLN A 183 -5.82 -3.34 2.41
C GLN A 183 -4.74 -3.83 1.44
N ALA A 184 -3.85 -2.95 0.98
CA ALA A 184 -2.79 -3.33 0.03
C ALA A 184 -1.83 -4.41 0.55
N TYR A 185 -1.81 -4.66 1.85
CA TYR A 185 -0.93 -5.64 2.52
C TYR A 185 -1.70 -6.73 3.29
N ALA A 186 -3.02 -6.82 3.13
CA ALA A 186 -3.87 -7.72 3.92
C ALA A 186 -3.49 -9.20 3.79
N GLU A 187 -3.00 -9.63 2.63
CA GLU A 187 -2.61 -11.03 2.40
C GLU A 187 -1.34 -11.42 3.18
N TYR A 188 -0.61 -10.46 3.76
CA TYR A 188 0.52 -10.72 4.67
C TYR A 188 0.10 -10.93 6.12
N LEU A 189 -1.15 -10.63 6.49
CA LEU A 189 -1.70 -10.84 7.82
C LEU A 189 -1.92 -12.33 8.11
N THR A 190 -1.92 -12.70 9.41
CA THR A 190 -2.40 -14.01 9.83
C THR A 190 -3.94 -14.04 9.82
N PRO A 191 -4.57 -15.22 9.81
CA PRO A 191 -6.03 -15.30 9.93
C PRO A 191 -6.60 -14.61 11.18
N GLU A 192 -5.85 -14.62 12.28
CA GLU A 192 -6.23 -13.96 13.55
C GLU A 192 -6.13 -12.44 13.49
N GLN A 193 -5.34 -11.93 12.54
CA GLN A 193 -5.17 -10.50 12.27
C GLN A 193 -6.12 -9.99 11.18
N ASP A 194 -7.08 -10.81 10.69
CA ASP A 194 -8.10 -10.29 9.76
C ASP A 194 -8.82 -9.11 10.43
N ASP A 195 -8.74 -7.94 9.81
CA ASP A 195 -9.40 -6.73 10.30
C ASP A 195 -10.89 -6.67 9.94
N HIS A 196 -11.42 -7.76 9.38
CA HIS A 196 -12.81 -7.92 8.96
C HIS A 196 -13.29 -6.85 7.95
N GLY A 197 -12.38 -6.21 7.23
CA GLY A 197 -12.71 -5.14 6.29
C GLY A 197 -13.68 -5.59 5.19
N LEU A 198 -13.51 -6.80 4.64
CA LEU A 198 -14.42 -7.34 3.64
C LEU A 198 -15.84 -7.56 4.18
N ALA A 199 -15.95 -8.05 5.42
CA ALA A 199 -17.23 -8.21 6.12
C ALA A 199 -17.88 -6.84 6.39
N LEU A 200 -17.07 -5.86 6.82
CA LEU A 200 -17.52 -4.49 7.05
C LEU A 200 -18.07 -3.86 5.76
N ALA A 201 -17.36 -3.99 4.64
CA ALA A 201 -17.82 -3.55 3.33
C ALA A 201 -19.09 -4.30 2.89
N GLY A 202 -19.23 -5.56 3.30
CA GLY A 202 -20.43 -6.37 3.08
C GLY A 202 -21.68 -5.83 3.77
N ALA A 203 -21.51 -5.33 4.99
CA ALA A 203 -22.58 -4.92 5.90
C ALA A 203 -22.99 -3.44 5.76
N HIS A 204 -22.09 -2.55 5.30
CA HIS A 204 -22.32 -1.11 5.34
C HIS A 204 -22.32 -0.47 3.95
N GLN A 205 -23.11 0.60 3.81
CA GLN A 205 -23.30 1.31 2.52
C GLN A 205 -22.16 2.30 2.22
N ASN A 206 -21.40 2.72 3.23
CA ASN A 206 -20.37 3.73 3.16
C ASN A 206 -18.94 3.17 3.37
N VAL A 207 -18.73 1.87 3.20
CA VAL A 207 -17.41 1.24 3.32
C VAL A 207 -16.94 0.72 1.97
N LEU A 208 -15.76 1.17 1.56
CA LEU A 208 -15.04 0.68 0.39
C LEU A 208 -13.73 0.04 0.83
N VAL A 209 -13.50 -1.21 0.47
CA VAL A 209 -12.20 -1.88 0.68
C VAL A 209 -11.44 -1.91 -0.64
N THR A 210 -10.16 -1.54 -0.62
CA THR A 210 -9.27 -1.64 -1.80
C THR A 210 -8.18 -2.67 -1.55
N ARG A 211 -7.82 -3.45 -2.58
CA ARG A 211 -6.71 -4.42 -2.60
C ARG A 211 -5.92 -4.32 -3.89
N THR A 212 -4.71 -4.87 -3.91
CA THR A 212 -3.81 -4.77 -5.06
C THR A 212 -3.13 -6.09 -5.39
N PHE A 213 -2.87 -6.32 -6.67
CA PHE A 213 -2.01 -7.41 -7.13
C PHE A 213 -0.52 -7.03 -7.14
N SER A 214 -0.19 -5.78 -6.82
CA SER A 214 1.17 -5.25 -6.88
C SER A 214 2.11 -5.78 -5.80
N LYS A 215 1.58 -6.37 -4.71
CA LYS A 215 2.37 -6.78 -3.54
C LYS A 215 2.54 -8.29 -3.53
N ILE A 216 1.77 -9.02 -2.74
CA ILE A 216 1.95 -10.46 -2.54
C ILE A 216 1.84 -11.28 -3.82
N TYR A 217 1.02 -10.85 -4.78
CA TYR A 217 0.85 -11.52 -6.06
C TYR A 217 1.98 -11.29 -7.06
N GLY A 218 2.93 -10.39 -6.75
CA GLY A 218 4.09 -10.11 -7.61
C GLY A 218 3.77 -9.46 -8.95
N LEU A 219 2.64 -8.76 -9.09
CA LEU A 219 2.16 -8.17 -10.35
C LEU A 219 2.27 -6.62 -10.37
N ALA A 220 3.26 -6.05 -9.68
CA ALA A 220 3.43 -4.61 -9.59
C ALA A 220 3.50 -3.91 -10.97
N GLY A 221 4.12 -4.55 -11.96
CA GLY A 221 4.27 -4.04 -13.33
C GLY A 221 2.99 -4.10 -14.16
N GLU A 222 2.05 -4.98 -13.84
CA GLU A 222 0.79 -5.14 -14.59
C GLU A 222 -0.26 -4.09 -14.21
N ARG A 223 -0.03 -3.33 -13.14
CA ARG A 223 -0.91 -2.24 -12.70
C ARG A 223 -2.36 -2.70 -12.54
N ILE A 224 -2.61 -3.63 -11.64
CA ILE A 224 -3.96 -4.13 -11.38
C ILE A 224 -4.28 -4.16 -9.88
N GLY A 225 -5.49 -3.75 -9.54
CA GLY A 225 -6.06 -3.77 -8.21
C GLY A 225 -7.57 -3.90 -8.28
N TRP A 226 -8.21 -4.06 -7.15
CA TRP A 226 -9.65 -4.19 -7.06
C TRP A 226 -10.21 -3.55 -5.80
N ALA A 227 -11.50 -3.22 -5.84
CA ALA A 227 -12.22 -2.76 -4.67
C ALA A 227 -13.57 -3.47 -4.55
N THR A 228 -14.08 -3.52 -3.33
CA THR A 228 -15.42 -4.00 -3.01
C THR A 228 -16.14 -3.06 -2.05
N GLY A 229 -17.45 -3.00 -2.18
CA GLY A 229 -18.30 -2.16 -1.35
C GLY A 229 -19.78 -2.38 -1.67
N ALA A 230 -20.64 -1.50 -1.17
CA ALA A 230 -22.05 -1.51 -1.52
C ALA A 230 -22.27 -1.29 -3.02
N PRO A 231 -23.35 -1.81 -3.62
CA PRO A 231 -23.62 -1.66 -5.05
C PRO A 231 -23.59 -0.20 -5.54
N GLY A 232 -24.09 0.75 -4.75
CA GLY A 232 -24.05 2.18 -5.09
C GLY A 232 -22.63 2.76 -5.14
N LEU A 233 -21.70 2.28 -4.29
CA LEU A 233 -20.29 2.67 -4.35
C LEU A 233 -19.66 2.15 -5.65
N ILE A 234 -19.89 0.88 -5.96
CA ILE A 234 -19.33 0.24 -7.17
C ILE A 234 -19.88 0.88 -8.44
N ASP A 235 -21.17 1.22 -8.48
CA ASP A 235 -21.77 1.95 -9.61
C ASP A 235 -21.13 3.35 -9.77
N THR A 236 -20.92 4.07 -8.68
CA THR A 236 -20.25 5.38 -8.71
C THR A 236 -18.84 5.28 -9.29
N LEU A 237 -18.03 4.32 -8.84
CA LEU A 237 -16.68 4.12 -9.37
C LEU A 237 -16.71 3.71 -10.87
N ASN A 238 -17.65 2.85 -11.26
CA ASN A 238 -17.83 2.44 -12.65
C ASN A 238 -18.21 3.59 -13.59
N ARG A 239 -18.90 4.63 -13.10
CA ARG A 239 -19.25 5.83 -13.91
C ARG A 239 -18.05 6.72 -14.24
N ILE A 240 -17.03 6.71 -13.39
CA ILE A 240 -15.91 7.66 -13.50
C ILE A 240 -14.56 7.02 -13.84
N ARG A 241 -14.44 5.68 -13.78
CA ARG A 241 -13.23 4.98 -14.25
C ARG A 241 -13.13 4.97 -15.76
N GLY A 242 -11.91 4.79 -16.28
CA GLY A 242 -11.69 4.54 -17.70
C GLY A 242 -12.39 3.25 -18.18
N PRO A 243 -13.03 3.22 -19.37
CA PRO A 243 -13.84 2.08 -19.82
C PRO A 243 -13.02 0.79 -20.05
N PHE A 244 -11.73 0.88 -20.37
CA PHE A 244 -10.84 -0.25 -20.63
C PHE A 244 -9.55 -0.11 -19.81
N ASN A 245 -9.70 0.26 -18.54
CA ASN A 245 -8.60 0.65 -17.68
C ASN A 245 -7.63 -0.49 -17.31
N VAL A 246 -8.07 -1.76 -17.37
CA VAL A 246 -7.23 -2.92 -17.04
C VAL A 246 -6.91 -3.71 -18.31
N THR A 247 -5.63 -3.95 -18.56
CA THR A 247 -5.14 -4.61 -19.77
C THR A 247 -5.53 -6.09 -19.85
N ASN A 248 -5.54 -6.66 -21.08
CA ASN A 248 -5.74 -8.11 -21.28
C ASN A 248 -4.70 -8.94 -20.52
N SER A 249 -3.42 -8.53 -20.55
CA SER A 249 -2.35 -9.23 -19.83
C SER A 249 -2.55 -9.15 -18.32
N GLY A 250 -2.89 -7.96 -17.80
CA GLY A 250 -3.16 -7.76 -16.39
C GLY A 250 -4.31 -8.63 -15.89
N GLN A 251 -5.44 -8.69 -16.63
CA GLN A 251 -6.58 -9.54 -16.28
C GLN A 251 -6.21 -11.03 -16.28
N ALA A 252 -5.52 -11.51 -17.33
CA ALA A 252 -5.13 -12.91 -17.46
C ALA A 252 -4.14 -13.33 -16.36
N MET A 253 -3.13 -12.50 -16.08
CA MET A 253 -2.14 -12.77 -15.03
C MET A 253 -2.77 -12.72 -13.64
N ALA A 254 -3.63 -11.75 -13.36
CA ALA A 254 -4.32 -11.65 -12.09
C ALA A 254 -5.26 -12.84 -11.85
N LEU A 255 -5.99 -13.28 -12.88
CA LEU A 255 -6.84 -14.48 -12.80
C LEU A 255 -6.03 -15.73 -12.44
N ALA A 256 -4.89 -15.94 -13.09
CA ALA A 256 -3.99 -17.05 -12.77
C ALA A 256 -3.38 -16.92 -11.36
N ALA A 257 -2.99 -15.70 -10.96
CA ALA A 257 -2.44 -15.44 -9.63
C ALA A 257 -3.48 -15.67 -8.51
N VAL A 258 -4.73 -15.34 -8.72
CA VAL A 258 -5.84 -15.64 -7.78
C VAL A 258 -6.00 -17.14 -7.58
N ALA A 259 -5.81 -17.94 -8.63
CA ALA A 259 -5.87 -19.41 -8.54
C ALA A 259 -4.64 -20.01 -7.86
N ASP A 260 -3.49 -19.36 -7.90
CA ASP A 260 -2.22 -19.86 -7.32
C ASP A 260 -2.03 -19.44 -5.85
N GLN A 261 -2.84 -19.98 -4.97
CA GLN A 261 -2.75 -19.73 -3.53
C GLN A 261 -1.49 -20.33 -2.89
N THR A 262 -0.82 -21.27 -3.58
CA THR A 262 0.47 -21.83 -3.14
C THR A 262 1.56 -20.76 -3.20
N PHE A 263 1.62 -19.97 -4.27
CA PHE A 263 2.56 -18.86 -4.39
C PHE A 263 2.28 -17.75 -3.36
N VAL A 264 1.00 -17.44 -3.10
CA VAL A 264 0.59 -16.47 -2.08
C VAL A 264 1.07 -16.91 -0.69
N THR A 265 0.85 -18.18 -0.35
CA THR A 265 1.31 -18.77 0.92
C THR A 265 2.83 -18.73 1.04
N ALA A 266 3.55 -19.19 0.02
CA ALA A 266 5.02 -19.14 0.02
C ALA A 266 5.57 -17.72 0.16
N SER A 267 4.94 -16.72 -0.50
CA SER A 267 5.32 -15.31 -0.40
C SER A 267 5.08 -14.74 1.01
N ARG A 268 3.96 -15.09 1.63
CA ARG A 268 3.62 -14.69 3.00
C ARG A 268 4.60 -15.30 4.00
N ASP A 269 4.84 -16.60 3.93
CA ASP A 269 5.71 -17.32 4.86
C ASP A 269 7.16 -16.83 4.76
N HIS A 270 7.66 -16.60 3.54
CA HIS A 270 8.94 -15.95 3.31
C HIS A 270 9.01 -14.57 3.97
N ASN A 271 8.00 -13.74 3.74
CA ASN A 271 7.95 -12.39 4.32
C ASN A 271 7.96 -12.43 5.87
N TRP A 272 7.19 -13.32 6.48
CA TRP A 272 7.16 -13.45 7.94
C TRP A 272 8.51 -13.85 8.50
N ALA A 273 9.15 -14.88 7.91
CA ALA A 273 10.45 -15.36 8.35
C ALA A 273 11.52 -14.27 8.23
N GLU A 274 11.63 -13.63 7.07
CA GLU A 274 12.68 -12.64 6.83
C GLU A 274 12.42 -11.32 7.55
N ARG A 275 11.17 -10.89 7.69
CA ARG A 275 10.81 -9.73 8.50
C ARG A 275 11.18 -9.93 9.96
N ALA A 276 10.86 -11.08 10.54
CA ALA A 276 11.21 -11.40 11.92
C ALA A 276 12.72 -11.42 12.14
N ARG A 277 13.49 -12.06 11.24
CA ARG A 277 14.97 -12.07 11.29
C ARG A 277 15.54 -10.67 11.20
N PHE A 278 15.03 -9.86 10.26
CA PHE A 278 15.51 -8.50 10.07
C PHE A 278 15.21 -7.60 11.27
N VAL A 279 14.01 -7.69 11.85
CA VAL A 279 13.66 -6.94 13.06
C VAL A 279 14.63 -7.28 14.20
N VAL A 280 14.92 -8.57 14.45
CA VAL A 280 15.89 -8.99 15.48
C VAL A 280 17.28 -8.39 15.19
N ALA A 281 17.72 -8.38 13.93
CA ALA A 281 19.02 -7.79 13.56
C ALA A 281 19.08 -6.27 13.80
N ILE A 282 17.98 -5.54 13.57
CA ILE A 282 17.89 -4.10 13.85
C ILE A 282 17.83 -3.82 15.34
N GLU A 283 17.04 -4.56 16.11
CA GLU A 283 16.94 -4.40 17.56
C GLU A 283 18.27 -4.68 18.28
N ALA A 284 19.10 -5.59 17.74
CA ALA A 284 20.49 -5.78 18.21
C ALA A 284 21.38 -4.54 18.05
N LEU A 285 20.97 -3.56 17.25
CA LEU A 285 21.64 -2.27 17.07
C LEU A 285 21.02 -1.14 17.90
N GLY A 286 20.14 -1.46 18.84
CA GLY A 286 19.46 -0.49 19.70
C GLY A 286 20.42 0.40 20.50
N ASN A 287 21.58 -0.14 20.91
CA ASN A 287 22.65 0.63 21.58
C ASN A 287 23.32 1.66 20.66
N HIS A 288 23.14 1.58 19.35
CA HIS A 288 23.55 2.55 18.33
C HIS A 288 22.41 3.48 17.91
N GLY A 289 21.23 3.38 18.54
CA GLY A 289 20.06 4.20 18.25
C GLY A 289 19.28 3.78 17.02
N LEU A 290 19.35 2.51 16.60
CA LEU A 290 18.48 1.96 15.59
C LEU A 290 17.29 1.25 16.26
N ARG A 291 16.07 1.46 15.71
CA ARG A 291 14.86 0.84 16.21
C ARG A 291 13.93 0.47 15.05
N ALA A 292 13.37 -0.72 15.06
CA ALA A 292 12.37 -1.14 14.11
C ALA A 292 10.97 -0.75 14.61
N VAL A 293 10.15 -0.11 13.75
CA VAL A 293 8.72 0.07 14.03
C VAL A 293 8.03 -1.28 13.77
N PRO A 294 7.17 -1.76 14.69
CA PRO A 294 6.41 -3.00 14.47
C PRO A 294 5.65 -2.98 13.15
N SER A 295 5.81 -4.02 12.35
CA SER A 295 5.26 -4.08 10.99
C SER A 295 4.55 -5.40 10.71
N GLU A 296 3.36 -5.30 10.09
CA GLU A 296 2.64 -6.44 9.50
C GLU A 296 2.60 -6.39 7.97
N ALA A 297 3.37 -5.49 7.36
CA ALA A 297 3.52 -5.38 5.91
C ALA A 297 4.74 -6.16 5.38
N ASN A 298 5.07 -5.98 4.11
CA ASN A 298 6.28 -6.56 3.51
C ASN A 298 7.48 -5.58 3.51
N PHE A 299 7.57 -4.77 4.54
CA PHE A 299 8.67 -3.84 4.80
C PHE A 299 8.75 -3.53 6.29
N VAL A 300 9.85 -2.92 6.71
CA VAL A 300 10.06 -2.39 8.06
C VAL A 300 10.47 -0.92 7.95
N LEU A 301 9.88 -0.07 8.79
CA LEU A 301 10.36 1.29 9.01
C LEU A 301 11.41 1.25 10.11
N VAL A 302 12.65 1.56 9.77
CA VAL A 302 13.79 1.63 10.71
C VAL A 302 14.06 3.09 11.07
N LEU A 303 14.04 3.40 12.35
CA LEU A 303 14.35 4.71 12.91
C LEU A 303 15.83 4.81 13.24
N PHE A 304 16.39 6.00 13.03
CA PHE A 304 17.78 6.35 13.29
C PHE A 304 17.83 7.48 14.33
N GLU A 305 17.95 7.10 15.59
CA GLU A 305 17.87 7.98 16.76
C GLU A 305 19.27 8.17 17.42
N GLY A 306 20.32 7.62 16.81
CA GLY A 306 21.71 7.68 17.27
C GLY A 306 22.62 8.53 16.37
N ALA A 307 23.91 8.22 16.40
CA ALA A 307 24.93 8.95 15.64
C ALA A 307 24.84 8.71 14.13
N LEU A 308 24.43 7.51 13.69
CA LEU A 308 24.17 7.24 12.28
C LEU A 308 22.84 7.87 11.86
N SER A 309 22.88 8.84 10.95
CA SER A 309 21.65 9.43 10.41
C SER A 309 21.02 8.54 9.32
N ALA A 310 19.68 8.64 9.14
CA ALA A 310 18.99 7.93 8.06
C ALA A 310 19.51 8.31 6.67
N GLU A 311 19.89 9.57 6.46
CA GLU A 311 20.49 10.03 5.20
C GLU A 311 21.84 9.36 4.93
N ALA A 312 22.72 9.30 5.94
CA ALA A 312 24.01 8.61 5.81
C ALA A 312 23.83 7.11 5.55
N ALA A 313 22.91 6.47 6.27
CA ALA A 313 22.55 5.07 6.04
C ALA A 313 21.98 4.83 4.62
N TYR A 314 21.09 5.71 4.15
CA TYR A 314 20.54 5.67 2.78
C TYR A 314 21.64 5.73 1.71
N ASN A 315 22.56 6.69 1.85
CA ASN A 315 23.66 6.85 0.91
C ASN A 315 24.64 5.67 0.99
N GLY A 316 25.02 5.23 2.19
CA GLY A 316 25.91 4.10 2.39
C GLY A 316 25.36 2.77 1.88
N LEU A 317 24.04 2.54 1.95
CA LEU A 317 23.37 1.40 1.32
C LEU A 317 23.42 1.49 -0.20
N ALA A 318 23.19 2.69 -0.76
CA ALA A 318 23.25 2.91 -2.22
C ALA A 318 24.66 2.65 -2.78
N GLU A 319 25.72 3.06 -2.08
CA GLU A 319 27.12 2.76 -2.42
C GLU A 319 27.42 1.26 -2.43
N ARG A 320 26.73 0.49 -1.55
CA ARG A 320 26.82 -0.97 -1.47
C ARG A 320 25.89 -1.72 -2.44
N GLY A 321 25.19 -0.98 -3.31
CA GLY A 321 24.34 -1.58 -4.34
C GLY A 321 22.87 -1.79 -3.96
N TYR A 322 22.39 -1.20 -2.85
CA TYR A 322 21.01 -1.35 -2.38
C TYR A 322 20.30 0.00 -2.36
N ILE A 323 19.07 0.05 -2.82
CA ILE A 323 18.23 1.23 -2.70
C ILE A 323 16.98 0.94 -1.86
N VAL A 324 16.85 1.67 -0.75
CA VAL A 324 15.71 1.64 0.18
C VAL A 324 14.90 2.93 0.04
N ARG A 325 13.88 3.14 0.85
CA ARG A 325 13.04 4.32 0.78
C ARG A 325 13.29 5.29 1.93
N TRP A 326 13.83 6.44 1.62
CA TRP A 326 13.95 7.59 2.52
C TRP A 326 12.82 8.58 2.24
N LEU A 327 12.15 9.10 3.28
CA LEU A 327 10.90 9.85 3.19
C LEU A 327 10.94 11.19 3.96
N PRO A 328 11.95 12.08 3.72
CA PRO A 328 12.05 13.33 4.45
C PRO A 328 10.85 14.25 4.21
N ASN A 329 10.28 14.25 3.01
CA ASN A 329 9.12 15.07 2.65
C ASN A 329 7.80 14.63 3.30
N GLN A 330 7.80 13.48 3.99
CA GLN A 330 6.66 12.98 4.78
C GLN A 330 6.90 13.12 6.29
N GLY A 331 7.86 13.94 6.72
CA GLY A 331 8.22 14.09 8.13
C GLY A 331 9.02 12.92 8.71
N LEU A 332 9.46 11.98 7.88
CA LEU A 332 10.22 10.77 8.25
C LEU A 332 11.70 10.87 7.82
N GLY A 333 12.30 12.06 7.96
CA GLY A 333 13.70 12.28 7.61
C GLY A 333 14.69 11.48 8.47
N HIS A 334 14.27 11.02 9.64
CA HIS A 334 15.02 10.19 10.59
C HIS A 334 14.78 8.69 10.42
N ALA A 335 14.12 8.26 9.34
CA ALA A 335 13.74 6.86 9.14
C ALA A 335 13.99 6.38 7.71
N LEU A 336 14.19 5.08 7.55
CA LEU A 336 14.23 4.39 6.26
C LEU A 336 13.18 3.29 6.24
N ARG A 337 12.33 3.26 5.20
CA ARG A 337 11.46 2.11 4.94
C ARG A 337 12.21 1.12 4.06
N ILE A 338 12.40 -0.09 4.57
CA ILE A 338 13.18 -1.16 3.93
C ILE A 338 12.23 -2.29 3.56
N THR A 339 12.07 -2.55 2.27
CA THR A 339 11.29 -3.68 1.76
C THR A 339 11.97 -4.99 2.15
N ILE A 340 11.19 -5.99 2.57
CA ILE A 340 11.71 -7.34 2.83
C ILE A 340 12.08 -7.99 1.50
N GLY A 341 13.36 -8.29 1.36
CA GLY A 341 13.98 -8.94 0.20
C GLY A 341 14.16 -10.44 0.39
N THR A 342 15.11 -11.03 -0.37
CA THR A 342 15.57 -12.41 -0.11
C THR A 342 16.41 -12.48 1.16
N ALA A 343 16.64 -13.70 1.69
CA ALA A 343 17.46 -13.90 2.88
C ALA A 343 18.86 -13.24 2.72
N GLU A 344 19.51 -13.44 1.59
CA GLU A 344 20.82 -12.87 1.29
C GLU A 344 20.79 -11.34 1.26
N GLN A 345 19.73 -10.76 0.71
CA GLN A 345 19.56 -9.29 0.67
C GLN A 345 19.36 -8.72 2.07
N MET A 346 18.54 -9.37 2.90
CA MET A 346 18.28 -8.92 4.26
C MET A 346 19.52 -9.04 5.14
N ASP A 347 20.29 -10.12 5.01
CA ASP A 347 21.56 -10.32 5.71
C ASP A 347 22.59 -9.24 5.32
N ALA A 348 22.70 -8.93 4.03
CA ALA A 348 23.59 -7.88 3.52
C ALA A 348 23.22 -6.49 4.03
N ILE A 349 21.93 -6.13 4.05
CA ILE A 349 21.41 -4.87 4.59
C ILE A 349 21.73 -4.77 6.10
N ALA A 350 21.43 -5.82 6.86
CA ALA A 350 21.68 -5.85 8.31
C ALA A 350 23.17 -5.71 8.64
N ALA A 351 24.04 -6.39 7.90
CA ALA A 351 25.49 -6.29 8.05
C ALA A 351 26.00 -4.88 7.70
N ALA A 352 25.52 -4.28 6.61
CA ALA A 352 25.89 -2.92 6.22
C ALA A 352 25.45 -1.87 7.26
N LEU A 353 24.22 -1.98 7.77
CA LEU A 353 23.73 -1.07 8.83
C LEU A 353 24.55 -1.21 10.12
N ARG A 354 24.93 -2.43 10.50
CA ARG A 354 25.80 -2.69 11.65
C ARG A 354 27.16 -2.01 11.48
N GLU A 355 27.84 -2.27 10.36
CA GLU A 355 29.14 -1.66 10.06
C GLU A 355 29.08 -0.13 10.14
N MET A 356 28.09 0.48 9.49
CA MET A 356 27.91 1.94 9.49
C MET A 356 27.61 2.49 10.89
N ALA A 357 26.78 1.79 11.68
CA ALA A 357 26.42 2.20 13.04
C ALA A 357 27.62 2.10 14.00
N GLU A 358 28.48 1.09 13.83
CA GLU A 358 29.73 0.95 14.61
C GLU A 358 30.78 2.01 14.27
N LEU A 359 30.82 2.47 13.01
CA LEU A 359 31.75 3.53 12.56
C LEU A 359 31.26 4.94 12.90
N ALA A 360 29.98 5.16 13.10
CA ALA A 360 29.36 6.47 13.35
C ALA A 360 29.52 6.98 14.82
N ARG A 361 30.49 6.46 15.61
CA ARG A 361 30.70 6.77 17.03
C ARG A 361 31.22 8.20 17.28
#